data_8db40aa9bd74a06a643a1bb12c1ee646
#
_entry.id   8db40aa9bd74a06a643a1bb12c1ee646
#
_cell.length_a   1.000
_cell.length_b   1.000
_cell.length_c   1.000
_cell.angle_alpha   90.00
_cell.angle_beta   90.00
_cell.angle_gamma   90.00
#
_symmetry.space_group_name_H-M   'P 1'
#
loop_
_entity.id
_entity.type
_entity.pdbx_description
1 polymer ?
#
loop_
_entity_poly.entity_id
_entity_poly.type
_entity_poly.pdbx_seq_one_letter_code
_entity_poly.pdbx_strand_id
1 'polypeptide(L)'
;MKKFLLYSFSWLLFASMLSLHAQEIPTGYYDKAIGKSGKALQEALSTILNNGAKDVGYDGLYSVYRTSDNRNGKVWDMYSDITDFSFSNTNEGDCYNREHSVPQSWFNEARPMKSDAWLVYPTDGKINGYRSNNPFGEVGSKYSSSANGFSKWGTSATPGITGTVFEPNDMYKGDFARAYFYIATRYADKCGNWQSQVFSSSFPHLAKPTLDMMLRWHQKDAVSEKEIVRNDAVYNEQKNRNPFIDYPELVDLIFGDRTDEPFNPDGSEHPYLISPLSGSTINIGTTLFNHSVSNNILIQGKNIENDLTLTLSGTDATLFSLSETIVSASDINDGKQITVTYLPTEVGLNNATLTISGKDLAYSTQVTLTGKAIDGFAA
;
A
#
# COMPACT_ATOMS: atom_id res chain seq x y z
N MET A 1 -45.74 -50.72 11.94
CA MET A 1 -44.71 -49.81 12.53
C MET A 1 -43.52 -49.74 11.58
N LYS A 2 -43.45 -48.69 10.74
CA LYS A 2 -42.30 -48.45 9.82
C LYS A 2 -41.44 -47.41 10.47
N LYS A 3 -40.15 -47.76 10.76
CA LYS A 3 -39.12 -46.84 11.24
C LYS A 3 -38.57 -46.07 10.07
N PHE A 4 -38.70 -44.72 10.06
CA PHE A 4 -38.00 -43.84 9.18
C PHE A 4 -36.61 -43.55 9.74
N LEU A 5 -35.55 -43.90 9.01
CA LEU A 5 -34.19 -43.51 9.28
C LEU A 5 -33.95 -42.14 8.59
N LEU A 6 -33.74 -41.09 9.39
CA LEU A 6 -33.22 -39.81 8.87
C LEU A 6 -31.71 -39.91 8.71
N TYR A 7 -31.23 -39.81 7.48
CA TYR A 7 -29.82 -39.56 7.18
C TYR A 7 -29.60 -38.04 7.15
N SER A 8 -28.90 -37.53 8.16
CA SER A 8 -28.38 -36.18 8.13
C SER A 8 -27.10 -36.14 7.26
N PHE A 9 -27.20 -35.54 6.10
CA PHE A 9 -26.05 -35.25 5.24
C PHE A 9 -25.40 -33.95 5.75
N SER A 10 -24.29 -34.06 6.52
CA SER A 10 -23.44 -32.94 6.85
C SER A 10 -22.60 -32.60 5.63
N TRP A 11 -22.91 -31.50 4.99
CA TRP A 11 -22.04 -30.90 4.00
C TRP A 11 -20.89 -30.17 4.73
N LEU A 12 -19.70 -30.80 4.77
CA LEU A 12 -18.46 -30.08 5.06
C LEU A 12 -18.11 -29.23 3.84
N LEU A 13 -18.36 -27.93 3.95
CA LEU A 13 -17.74 -26.95 3.06
C LEU A 13 -16.25 -26.88 3.41
N PHE A 14 -15.43 -27.57 2.62
CA PHE A 14 -14.00 -27.28 2.54
C PHE A 14 -13.87 -25.95 1.82
N ALA A 15 -13.78 -24.83 2.55
CA ALA A 15 -13.23 -23.61 2.03
C ALA A 15 -11.73 -23.85 1.81
N SER A 16 -11.33 -24.13 0.58
CA SER A 16 -9.93 -24.08 0.18
C SER A 16 -9.50 -22.62 0.29
N MET A 17 -8.84 -22.28 1.40
CA MET A 17 -8.01 -21.07 1.46
C MET A 17 -6.91 -21.29 0.42
N LEU A 18 -7.04 -20.64 -0.73
CA LEU A 18 -5.92 -20.39 -1.63
C LEU A 18 -5.00 -19.43 -0.87
N SER A 19 -4.02 -19.96 -0.18
CA SER A 19 -2.90 -19.14 0.27
C SER A 19 -2.21 -18.61 -0.99
N LEU A 20 -2.41 -17.33 -1.28
CA LEU A 20 -1.59 -16.63 -2.24
C LEU A 20 -0.16 -16.64 -1.66
N HIS A 21 0.69 -17.50 -2.18
CA HIS A 21 2.13 -17.43 -1.93
C HIS A 21 2.69 -16.33 -2.81
N ALA A 22 3.41 -15.40 -2.20
CA ALA A 22 4.27 -14.48 -2.97
C ALA A 22 5.20 -15.34 -3.85
N GLN A 23 5.38 -14.93 -5.10
CA GLN A 23 6.33 -15.60 -5.97
C GLN A 23 7.75 -15.29 -5.46
N GLU A 24 8.58 -16.32 -5.32
CA GLU A 24 9.98 -16.12 -4.94
C GLU A 24 10.67 -15.14 -5.90
N ILE A 25 11.48 -14.24 -5.35
CA ILE A 25 12.34 -13.36 -6.14
C ILE A 25 13.24 -14.28 -6.99
N PRO A 26 13.32 -14.08 -8.32
CA PRO A 26 14.14 -14.94 -9.15
C PRO A 26 15.58 -14.99 -8.67
N THR A 27 16.13 -16.18 -8.55
CA THR A 27 17.51 -16.39 -8.08
C THR A 27 18.49 -15.52 -8.87
N GLY A 28 19.33 -14.76 -8.15
CA GLY A 28 20.32 -13.87 -8.75
C GLY A 28 19.77 -12.56 -9.32
N TYR A 29 18.46 -12.27 -9.18
CA TYR A 29 17.87 -11.06 -9.77
C TYR A 29 18.57 -9.78 -9.31
N TYR A 30 18.96 -9.70 -8.04
CA TYR A 30 19.61 -8.53 -7.43
C TYR A 30 21.11 -8.67 -7.22
N ASP A 31 21.77 -9.74 -7.70
CA ASP A 31 23.20 -10.00 -7.46
C ASP A 31 24.11 -8.82 -7.80
N LYS A 32 23.79 -8.10 -8.89
CA LYS A 32 24.57 -6.92 -9.33
C LYS A 32 24.47 -5.72 -8.39
N ALA A 33 23.50 -5.72 -7.47
CA ALA A 33 23.30 -4.67 -6.49
C ALA A 33 24.00 -4.96 -5.16
N ILE A 34 24.33 -6.25 -4.88
CA ILE A 34 24.96 -6.68 -3.63
C ILE A 34 26.29 -5.96 -3.41
N GLY A 35 26.52 -5.50 -2.17
CA GLY A 35 27.71 -4.79 -1.75
C GLY A 35 27.81 -3.34 -2.24
N LYS A 36 26.82 -2.82 -2.95
CA LYS A 36 26.78 -1.43 -3.41
C LYS A 36 25.96 -0.56 -2.46
N SER A 37 26.29 0.74 -2.42
CA SER A 37 25.64 1.73 -1.57
C SER A 37 25.30 3.01 -2.37
N GLY A 38 24.35 3.78 -1.88
CA GLY A 38 24.02 5.11 -2.38
C GLY A 38 23.82 5.17 -3.91
N LYS A 39 24.56 6.06 -4.56
CA LYS A 39 24.47 6.26 -6.00
C LYS A 39 24.84 5.01 -6.80
N ALA A 40 25.88 4.28 -6.41
CA ALA A 40 26.31 3.07 -7.12
C ALA A 40 25.25 1.94 -7.01
N LEU A 41 24.53 1.89 -5.89
CA LEU A 41 23.39 0.99 -5.69
C LEU A 41 22.22 1.37 -6.61
N GLN A 42 21.84 2.64 -6.67
CA GLN A 42 20.79 3.13 -7.58
C GLN A 42 21.10 2.83 -9.05
N GLU A 43 22.34 3.05 -9.50
CA GLU A 43 22.79 2.75 -10.86
C GLU A 43 22.74 1.25 -11.19
N ALA A 44 23.13 0.41 -10.23
CA ALA A 44 23.03 -1.04 -10.38
C ALA A 44 21.56 -1.52 -10.49
N LEU A 45 20.68 -1.00 -9.63
CA LEU A 45 19.25 -1.27 -9.70
C LEU A 45 18.65 -0.77 -11.01
N SER A 46 18.99 0.44 -11.45
CA SER A 46 18.55 0.96 -12.77
C SER A 46 18.91 -0.02 -13.89
N THR A 47 20.13 -0.56 -13.87
CA THR A 47 20.58 -1.57 -14.85
C THR A 47 19.74 -2.84 -14.77
N ILE A 48 19.47 -3.35 -13.56
CA ILE A 48 18.65 -4.55 -13.34
C ILE A 48 17.22 -4.32 -13.87
N LEU A 49 16.61 -3.17 -13.52
CA LEU A 49 15.23 -2.85 -13.88
C LEU A 49 15.00 -2.67 -15.37
N ASN A 50 16.02 -2.29 -16.12
CA ASN A 50 15.96 -2.13 -17.57
C ASN A 50 16.36 -3.42 -18.33
N ASN A 51 17.10 -4.31 -17.70
CA ASN A 51 17.59 -5.52 -18.34
C ASN A 51 16.47 -6.55 -18.59
N GLY A 52 16.12 -6.78 -19.83
CA GLY A 52 15.06 -7.72 -20.20
C GLY A 52 13.64 -7.25 -19.91
N ALA A 53 13.46 -6.01 -19.42
CA ALA A 53 12.15 -5.43 -19.22
C ALA A 53 11.37 -5.31 -20.53
N LYS A 54 10.10 -5.68 -20.50
CA LYS A 54 9.19 -5.64 -21.65
C LYS A 54 8.24 -4.47 -21.55
N ASP A 55 8.05 -3.77 -22.66
CA ASP A 55 6.97 -2.80 -22.78
C ASP A 55 5.69 -3.54 -23.17
N VAL A 56 4.75 -3.65 -22.24
CA VAL A 56 3.46 -4.34 -22.46
C VAL A 56 2.53 -3.60 -23.42
N GLY A 57 2.87 -2.36 -23.76
CA GLY A 57 2.02 -1.47 -24.54
C GLY A 57 0.88 -0.86 -23.74
N TYR A 58 0.40 0.30 -24.19
CA TYR A 58 -0.59 1.06 -23.43
C TYR A 58 -1.91 0.29 -23.26
N ASP A 59 -2.36 -0.42 -24.31
CA ASP A 59 -3.55 -1.27 -24.24
C ASP A 59 -3.30 -2.59 -23.50
N GLY A 60 -2.06 -3.06 -23.48
CA GLY A 60 -1.66 -4.25 -22.72
C GLY A 60 -1.82 -4.08 -21.21
N LEU A 61 -1.78 -2.84 -20.70
CA LEU A 61 -2.02 -2.55 -19.28
C LEU A 61 -3.38 -3.08 -18.79
N TYR A 62 -4.42 -3.08 -19.61
CA TYR A 62 -5.71 -3.67 -19.22
C TYR A 62 -5.63 -5.17 -18.93
N SER A 63 -4.73 -5.89 -19.59
CA SER A 63 -4.48 -7.30 -19.30
C SER A 63 -3.69 -7.47 -18.00
N VAL A 64 -2.69 -6.62 -17.77
CA VAL A 64 -1.88 -6.62 -16.54
C VAL A 64 -2.78 -6.42 -15.31
N TYR A 65 -3.69 -5.46 -15.33
CA TYR A 65 -4.57 -5.14 -14.20
C TYR A 65 -5.47 -6.30 -13.74
N ARG A 66 -5.79 -7.24 -14.64
CA ARG A 66 -6.61 -8.41 -14.29
C ARG A 66 -5.95 -9.33 -13.26
N THR A 67 -4.64 -9.25 -13.13
CA THR A 67 -3.86 -10.01 -12.15
C THR A 67 -3.22 -9.12 -11.11
N SER A 68 -2.71 -7.93 -11.49
CA SER A 68 -1.96 -7.06 -10.61
C SER A 68 -2.84 -6.18 -9.71
N ASP A 69 -4.02 -5.81 -10.15
CA ASP A 69 -4.91 -4.87 -9.45
C ASP A 69 -6.33 -5.46 -9.32
N ASN A 70 -6.40 -6.75 -9.02
CA ASN A 70 -7.66 -7.49 -8.89
C ASN A 70 -8.00 -7.75 -7.42
N ARG A 71 -9.15 -7.26 -6.99
CA ARG A 71 -9.73 -7.56 -5.69
C ARG A 71 -11.06 -8.27 -5.86
N ASN A 72 -11.10 -9.58 -5.65
CA ASN A 72 -12.34 -10.38 -5.75
C ASN A 72 -13.06 -10.25 -7.11
N GLY A 73 -12.31 -10.22 -8.22
CA GLY A 73 -12.86 -10.08 -9.56
C GLY A 73 -13.20 -8.65 -10.01
N LYS A 74 -12.88 -7.66 -9.17
CA LYS A 74 -13.08 -6.24 -9.41
C LYS A 74 -11.77 -5.49 -9.44
N VAL A 75 -11.79 -4.31 -10.06
CA VAL A 75 -10.65 -3.40 -10.08
C VAL A 75 -10.35 -2.93 -8.66
N TRP A 76 -9.10 -3.06 -8.24
CA TRP A 76 -8.64 -2.50 -6.98
C TRP A 76 -8.29 -1.03 -7.18
N ASP A 77 -9.28 -0.19 -7.01
CA ASP A 77 -9.16 1.26 -7.17
C ASP A 77 -8.40 1.88 -5.98
N MET A 78 -7.42 2.73 -6.28
CA MET A 78 -6.62 3.42 -5.26
C MET A 78 -7.07 4.88 -5.03
N TYR A 79 -8.06 5.37 -5.79
CA TYR A 79 -8.55 6.75 -5.69
C TYR A 79 -9.96 6.88 -5.13
N SER A 80 -10.69 5.76 -5.03
CA SER A 80 -12.06 5.74 -4.53
C SER A 80 -12.37 4.43 -3.81
N ASP A 81 -13.16 4.49 -2.75
CA ASP A 81 -13.58 3.34 -1.94
C ASP A 81 -15.01 2.89 -2.23
N ILE A 82 -15.71 3.61 -3.10
CA ILE A 82 -17.11 3.33 -3.46
C ILE A 82 -17.29 2.68 -4.82
N THR A 83 -16.20 2.47 -5.58
CA THR A 83 -16.25 1.89 -6.92
C THR A 83 -16.31 0.37 -6.87
N ASP A 84 -17.01 -0.20 -7.87
CA ASP A 84 -17.15 -1.65 -8.07
C ASP A 84 -16.95 -2.00 -9.55
N PHE A 85 -15.88 -1.46 -10.14
CA PHE A 85 -15.61 -1.60 -11.56
C PHE A 85 -15.22 -3.04 -11.92
N SER A 86 -15.83 -3.55 -13.00
CA SER A 86 -15.40 -4.80 -13.61
C SER A 86 -14.33 -4.55 -14.68
N PHE A 87 -13.49 -5.55 -14.93
CA PHE A 87 -12.47 -5.48 -15.98
C PHE A 87 -13.03 -5.53 -17.43
N SER A 88 -14.31 -5.68 -17.60
CA SER A 88 -14.98 -5.69 -18.93
C SER A 88 -15.36 -4.29 -19.41
N ASN A 89 -15.43 -3.29 -18.52
CA ASN A 89 -15.75 -1.93 -18.87
C ASN A 89 -14.50 -1.08 -18.92
N THR A 90 -14.19 -0.54 -20.09
CA THR A 90 -13.00 0.28 -20.37
C THR A 90 -13.34 1.65 -20.94
N ASN A 91 -14.60 2.10 -20.82
CA ASN A 91 -15.00 3.45 -21.23
C ASN A 91 -14.41 4.47 -20.27
N GLU A 92 -13.43 5.23 -20.75
CA GLU A 92 -12.81 6.30 -19.97
C GLU A 92 -13.85 7.35 -19.58
N GLY A 93 -13.92 7.69 -18.29
CA GLY A 93 -14.84 8.67 -17.73
C GLY A 93 -15.96 8.12 -16.85
N ASP A 94 -16.55 6.96 -17.21
CA ASP A 94 -17.65 6.34 -16.47
C ASP A 94 -17.21 5.03 -15.75
N CYS A 95 -15.92 4.69 -15.82
CA CYS A 95 -15.34 3.51 -15.17
C CYS A 95 -13.91 3.81 -14.73
N TYR A 96 -13.06 2.78 -14.63
CA TYR A 96 -11.67 3.00 -14.33
C TYR A 96 -10.86 3.46 -15.55
N ASN A 97 -9.88 4.32 -15.29
CA ASN A 97 -8.89 4.78 -16.27
C ASN A 97 -7.50 4.22 -15.96
N ARG A 98 -6.60 4.39 -16.93
CA ARG A 98 -5.17 4.17 -16.78
C ARG A 98 -4.55 5.45 -16.20
N GLU A 99 -4.49 5.53 -14.87
CA GLU A 99 -3.92 6.64 -14.14
C GLU A 99 -2.40 6.62 -14.19
N HIS A 100 -1.80 7.68 -14.72
CA HIS A 100 -0.36 7.89 -14.67
C HIS A 100 0.03 8.58 -13.35
N SER A 101 0.55 7.85 -12.38
CA SER A 101 1.02 8.41 -11.10
C SER A 101 2.05 9.54 -11.31
N VAL A 102 2.84 9.46 -12.37
CA VAL A 102 3.59 10.58 -12.95
C VAL A 102 2.88 10.98 -14.26
N PRO A 103 2.28 12.18 -14.34
CA PRO A 103 1.53 12.63 -15.52
C PRO A 103 2.29 12.42 -16.82
N GLN A 104 1.64 11.78 -17.79
CA GLN A 104 2.29 11.45 -19.06
C GLN A 104 2.78 12.68 -19.84
N SER A 105 2.17 13.84 -19.60
CA SER A 105 2.61 15.13 -20.19
C SER A 105 3.99 15.58 -19.73
N TRP A 106 4.45 15.12 -18.55
CA TRP A 106 5.76 15.51 -18.02
C TRP A 106 6.92 14.84 -18.77
N PHE A 107 6.67 13.70 -19.40
CA PHE A 107 7.64 12.96 -20.23
C PHE A 107 7.20 12.84 -21.71
N ASN A 108 6.32 13.75 -22.18
CA ASN A 108 5.85 13.82 -23.57
C ASN A 108 5.29 12.49 -24.08
N GLU A 109 4.60 11.74 -23.23
CA GLU A 109 4.01 10.43 -23.54
C GLU A 109 5.01 9.39 -24.06
N ALA A 110 6.29 9.59 -23.78
CA ALA A 110 7.35 8.73 -24.28
C ALA A 110 7.25 7.31 -23.68
N ARG A 111 7.62 6.31 -24.49
CA ARG A 111 7.72 4.92 -24.05
C ARG A 111 9.15 4.64 -23.56
N PRO A 112 9.33 3.66 -22.64
CA PRO A 112 8.32 2.77 -22.08
C PRO A 112 7.47 3.38 -20.95
N MET A 113 7.74 4.60 -20.48
CA MET A 113 7.07 5.21 -19.33
C MET A 113 5.55 5.23 -19.47
N LYS A 114 5.02 5.53 -20.69
CA LYS A 114 3.57 5.57 -20.96
C LYS A 114 2.84 4.25 -20.68
N SER A 115 3.55 3.14 -20.73
CA SER A 115 2.99 1.79 -20.55
C SER A 115 3.70 0.97 -19.47
N ASP A 116 4.48 1.63 -18.62
CA ASP A 116 5.09 0.97 -17.48
C ASP A 116 4.06 0.77 -16.37
N ALA A 117 3.76 -0.47 -16.03
CA ALA A 117 2.79 -0.80 -15.00
C ALA A 117 3.16 -0.25 -13.61
N TRP A 118 4.43 0.12 -13.39
CA TRP A 118 4.87 0.79 -12.15
C TRP A 118 4.60 2.29 -12.11
N LEU A 119 4.19 2.89 -13.24
CA LEU A 119 3.72 4.27 -13.33
C LEU A 119 2.20 4.33 -13.46
N VAL A 120 1.56 3.28 -13.99
CA VAL A 120 0.19 3.35 -14.46
C VAL A 120 -0.68 2.35 -13.68
N TYR A 121 -1.75 2.88 -13.10
CA TYR A 121 -2.66 2.15 -12.22
C TYR A 121 -4.11 2.26 -12.72
N PRO A 122 -4.97 1.26 -12.49
CA PRO A 122 -6.38 1.42 -12.71
C PRO A 122 -7.01 2.19 -11.55
N THR A 123 -7.62 3.32 -11.82
CA THR A 123 -8.29 4.14 -10.81
C THR A 123 -9.61 4.69 -11.32
N ASP A 124 -10.48 5.14 -10.42
CA ASP A 124 -11.71 5.87 -10.77
C ASP A 124 -11.40 6.96 -11.80
N GLY A 125 -11.98 6.84 -13.01
CA GLY A 125 -11.74 7.75 -14.11
C GLY A 125 -12.17 9.18 -13.83
N LYS A 126 -13.22 9.38 -13.02
CA LYS A 126 -13.68 10.70 -12.60
C LYS A 126 -12.71 11.36 -11.64
N ILE A 127 -12.21 10.60 -10.66
CA ILE A 127 -11.24 11.11 -9.68
C ILE A 127 -9.90 11.36 -10.37
N ASN A 128 -9.48 10.48 -11.30
CA ASN A 128 -8.33 10.71 -12.17
C ASN A 128 -8.46 12.04 -12.94
N GLY A 129 -9.66 12.34 -13.47
CA GLY A 129 -9.96 13.63 -14.11
C GLY A 129 -9.72 14.83 -13.17
N TYR A 130 -10.11 14.72 -11.91
CA TYR A 130 -9.86 15.78 -10.91
C TYR A 130 -8.39 15.87 -10.51
N ARG A 131 -7.68 14.75 -10.47
CA ARG A 131 -6.23 14.73 -10.24
C ARG A 131 -5.51 15.50 -11.37
N SER A 132 -5.91 15.32 -12.61
CA SER A 132 -5.32 16.02 -13.76
C SER A 132 -3.78 15.80 -13.81
N ASN A 133 -3.01 16.87 -14.08
CA ASN A 133 -1.54 16.84 -14.07
C ASN A 133 -0.94 17.37 -12.76
N ASN A 134 -1.73 17.46 -11.69
CA ASN A 134 -1.24 17.94 -10.41
C ASN A 134 -0.25 16.93 -9.80
N PRO A 135 0.84 17.37 -9.18
CA PRO A 135 1.72 16.48 -8.43
C PRO A 135 1.00 15.87 -7.22
N PHE A 136 1.52 14.77 -6.71
CA PHE A 136 1.16 14.31 -5.39
C PHE A 136 1.64 15.29 -4.32
N GLY A 137 0.84 15.44 -3.26
CA GLY A 137 1.15 16.32 -2.14
C GLY A 137 0.12 16.20 -1.03
N GLU A 138 0.43 16.75 0.12
CA GLU A 138 -0.49 16.86 1.25
C GLU A 138 -1.31 18.15 1.08
N VAL A 139 -2.64 18.07 1.18
CA VAL A 139 -3.52 19.24 0.98
C VAL A 139 -3.66 20.05 2.28
N GLY A 140 -3.85 21.35 2.11
CA GLY A 140 -4.17 22.27 3.23
C GLY A 140 -5.60 22.16 3.69
N SER A 141 -6.04 23.12 4.49
CA SER A 141 -7.38 23.14 5.09
C SER A 141 -8.54 23.35 4.11
N LYS A 142 -8.25 23.82 2.89
CA LYS A 142 -9.23 24.01 1.83
C LYS A 142 -8.95 23.04 0.68
N TYR A 143 -9.78 22.02 0.56
CA TYR A 143 -9.65 21.00 -0.48
C TYR A 143 -11.03 20.51 -0.95
N SER A 144 -11.04 19.84 -2.11
CA SER A 144 -12.11 18.97 -2.56
C SER A 144 -11.70 17.51 -2.33
N SER A 145 -12.66 16.60 -2.30
CA SER A 145 -12.38 15.19 -2.09
C SER A 145 -13.29 14.28 -2.94
N SER A 146 -12.85 13.04 -3.13
CA SER A 146 -13.72 11.96 -3.55
C SER A 146 -14.73 11.61 -2.44
N ALA A 147 -15.64 10.69 -2.70
CA ALA A 147 -16.58 10.21 -1.70
C ALA A 147 -15.84 9.79 -0.42
N ASN A 148 -16.48 9.95 0.71
CA ASN A 148 -15.95 9.64 2.04
C ASN A 148 -14.63 10.36 2.41
N GLY A 149 -14.23 11.37 1.63
CA GLY A 149 -12.95 12.05 1.84
C GLY A 149 -11.73 11.17 1.50
N PHE A 150 -11.92 10.12 0.69
CA PHE A 150 -10.93 9.09 0.44
C PHE A 150 -9.66 9.64 -0.25
N SER A 151 -9.81 10.30 -1.39
CA SER A 151 -8.74 11.09 -2.02
C SER A 151 -9.08 12.57 -1.96
N LYS A 152 -8.07 13.43 -1.92
CA LYS A 152 -8.25 14.88 -1.78
C LYS A 152 -7.42 15.63 -2.83
N TRP A 153 -7.88 16.83 -3.21
CA TRP A 153 -7.11 17.72 -4.07
C TRP A 153 -7.38 19.18 -3.70
N GLY A 154 -6.34 19.99 -3.71
CA GLY A 154 -6.41 21.37 -3.28
C GLY A 154 -5.05 22.03 -3.21
N THR A 155 -4.99 23.19 -2.56
CA THR A 155 -3.73 23.90 -2.37
C THR A 155 -2.78 23.08 -1.49
N SER A 156 -1.53 22.97 -1.93
CA SER A 156 -0.49 22.23 -1.22
C SER A 156 -0.24 22.78 0.18
N ALA A 157 -0.14 21.86 1.15
CA ALA A 157 0.45 22.10 2.47
C ALA A 157 1.84 21.43 2.60
N THR A 158 2.27 20.69 1.58
CA THR A 158 3.60 20.08 1.58
C THR A 158 4.66 21.16 1.48
N PRO A 159 5.60 21.24 2.45
CA PRO A 159 6.68 22.25 2.41
C PRO A 159 7.47 22.16 1.11
N GLY A 160 7.59 23.28 0.39
CA GLY A 160 8.36 23.38 -0.85
C GLY A 160 7.65 22.90 -2.12
N ILE A 161 6.43 22.39 -2.02
CA ILE A 161 5.56 22.10 -3.18
C ILE A 161 4.45 23.14 -3.23
N THR A 162 4.30 23.80 -4.37
CA THR A 162 3.34 24.90 -4.56
C THR A 162 2.24 24.54 -5.56
N GLY A 163 1.14 25.28 -5.52
CA GLY A 163 0.00 25.08 -6.41
C GLY A 163 -0.98 24.01 -5.91
N THR A 164 -1.75 23.47 -6.83
CA THR A 164 -2.69 22.38 -6.55
C THR A 164 -1.96 21.05 -6.51
N VAL A 165 -2.28 20.24 -5.52
CA VAL A 165 -1.76 18.87 -5.36
C VAL A 165 -2.91 17.89 -5.23
N PHE A 166 -2.61 16.61 -5.46
CA PHE A 166 -3.50 15.50 -5.19
C PHE A 166 -2.93 14.66 -4.04
N GLU A 167 -3.75 14.41 -3.04
CA GLU A 167 -3.42 13.59 -1.89
C GLU A 167 -4.19 12.28 -1.95
N PRO A 168 -3.51 11.15 -2.20
CA PRO A 168 -4.14 9.84 -2.14
C PRO A 168 -4.49 9.47 -0.69
N ASN A 169 -5.34 8.45 -0.52
CA ASN A 169 -5.64 7.92 0.80
C ASN A 169 -4.37 7.43 1.51
N ASP A 170 -4.35 7.57 2.84
CA ASP A 170 -3.19 7.21 3.66
C ASP A 170 -2.75 5.75 3.46
N MET A 171 -3.68 4.84 3.18
CA MET A 171 -3.41 3.42 2.93
C MET A 171 -2.69 3.11 1.60
N TYR A 172 -2.45 4.11 0.75
CA TYR A 172 -1.76 3.98 -0.53
C TYR A 172 -0.61 4.97 -0.70
N LYS A 173 -0.34 5.78 0.32
CA LYS A 173 0.76 6.75 0.27
C LYS A 173 2.11 6.05 0.12
N GLY A 174 2.32 4.94 0.83
CA GLY A 174 3.51 4.11 0.71
C GLY A 174 3.64 3.45 -0.66
N ASP A 175 2.53 2.93 -1.22
CA ASP A 175 2.50 2.35 -2.57
C ASP A 175 3.01 3.37 -3.60
N PHE A 176 2.48 4.60 -3.56
CA PHE A 176 2.92 5.66 -4.48
C PHE A 176 4.34 6.15 -4.20
N ALA A 177 4.77 6.18 -2.94
CA ALA A 177 6.15 6.52 -2.61
C ALA A 177 7.12 5.49 -3.20
N ARG A 178 6.87 4.20 -3.05
CA ARG A 178 7.68 3.11 -3.63
C ARG A 178 7.65 3.09 -5.15
N ALA A 179 6.52 3.51 -5.75
CA ALA A 179 6.46 3.75 -7.19
C ALA A 179 7.37 4.90 -7.63
N TYR A 180 7.40 6.01 -6.88
CA TYR A 180 8.27 7.16 -7.18
C TYR A 180 9.75 6.83 -7.00
N PHE A 181 10.13 6.06 -5.99
CA PHE A 181 11.51 5.56 -5.83
C PHE A 181 11.91 4.64 -7.00
N TYR A 182 11.02 3.77 -7.44
CA TYR A 182 11.23 2.96 -8.64
C TYR A 182 11.43 3.84 -9.88
N ILE A 183 10.58 4.84 -10.09
CA ILE A 183 10.64 5.75 -11.24
C ILE A 183 11.95 6.51 -11.24
N ALA A 184 12.33 7.10 -10.10
CA ALA A 184 13.60 7.84 -9.94
C ALA A 184 14.84 6.95 -10.11
N THR A 185 14.69 5.63 -9.90
CA THR A 185 15.75 4.65 -10.10
C THR A 185 15.79 4.16 -11.54
N ARG A 186 14.66 3.66 -12.07
CA ARG A 186 14.61 3.10 -13.43
C ARG A 186 14.91 4.14 -14.51
N TYR A 187 14.40 5.34 -14.32
CA TYR A 187 14.46 6.44 -15.27
C TYR A 187 15.37 7.58 -14.82
N ALA A 188 16.38 7.29 -14.02
CA ALA A 188 17.36 8.24 -13.51
C ALA A 188 18.00 9.10 -14.62
N ASP A 189 18.21 8.52 -15.79
CA ASP A 189 18.75 9.18 -17.00
C ASP A 189 17.75 10.09 -17.72
N LYS A 190 16.46 10.05 -17.37
CA LYS A 190 15.38 10.76 -18.07
C LYS A 190 14.62 11.73 -17.19
N CYS A 191 14.31 11.34 -15.95
CA CYS A 191 13.36 12.07 -15.11
C CYS A 191 13.85 13.46 -14.67
N GLY A 192 15.14 13.74 -14.70
CA GLY A 192 15.70 15.04 -14.32
C GLY A 192 15.22 16.22 -15.15
N ASN A 193 14.64 15.99 -16.33
CA ASN A 193 14.06 17.00 -17.19
C ASN A 193 12.52 17.09 -17.09
N TRP A 194 11.90 16.34 -16.19
CA TRP A 194 10.46 16.36 -15.99
C TRP A 194 10.04 17.51 -15.07
N GLN A 195 8.92 17.35 -14.33
CA GLN A 195 8.45 18.38 -13.40
C GLN A 195 9.47 18.67 -12.29
N SER A 196 10.01 19.89 -12.25
CA SER A 196 11.12 20.27 -11.36
C SER A 196 10.77 20.33 -9.87
N GLN A 197 9.48 20.44 -9.51
CA GLN A 197 9.04 20.33 -8.12
C GLN A 197 9.10 18.88 -7.61
N VAL A 198 9.15 17.92 -8.54
CA VAL A 198 9.04 16.49 -8.24
C VAL A 198 10.35 15.76 -8.50
N PHE A 199 11.02 16.07 -9.61
CA PHE A 199 12.24 15.38 -10.06
C PHE A 199 13.45 16.30 -10.08
N SER A 200 14.64 15.70 -10.00
CA SER A 200 15.94 16.37 -10.05
C SER A 200 16.87 15.66 -11.03
N SER A 201 17.72 16.43 -11.72
CA SER A 201 18.79 15.85 -12.54
C SER A 201 19.95 15.28 -11.73
N SER A 202 19.98 15.58 -10.42
CA SER A 202 21.01 15.08 -9.51
C SER A 202 20.50 13.92 -8.69
N PHE A 203 21.40 13.00 -8.33
CA PHE A 203 21.13 11.92 -7.36
C PHE A 203 20.46 12.49 -6.09
N PRO A 204 19.42 11.84 -5.55
CA PRO A 204 18.79 10.58 -5.96
C PRO A 204 17.62 10.75 -6.96
N HIS A 205 17.61 11.80 -7.77
CA HIS A 205 16.65 12.08 -8.86
C HIS A 205 15.23 12.47 -8.45
N LEU A 206 14.98 12.70 -7.17
CA LEU A 206 13.79 13.37 -6.65
C LEU A 206 14.15 14.75 -6.12
N ALA A 207 13.29 15.74 -6.34
CA ALA A 207 13.43 17.06 -5.73
C ALA A 207 13.22 16.95 -4.21
N LYS A 208 14.01 17.68 -3.43
CA LYS A 208 14.01 17.51 -1.95
C LYS A 208 12.63 17.59 -1.31
N PRO A 209 11.72 18.53 -1.66
CA PRO A 209 10.39 18.54 -1.05
C PRO A 209 9.59 17.26 -1.30
N THR A 210 9.65 16.73 -2.52
CA THR A 210 9.02 15.46 -2.89
C THR A 210 9.70 14.29 -2.20
N LEU A 211 11.02 14.26 -2.17
CA LEU A 211 11.78 13.22 -1.49
C LEU A 211 11.40 13.13 -0.01
N ASP A 212 11.41 14.27 0.71
CA ASP A 212 11.07 14.31 2.13
C ASP A 212 9.62 13.82 2.39
N MET A 213 8.70 14.16 1.50
CA MET A 213 7.31 13.70 1.60
C MET A 213 7.20 12.20 1.31
N MET A 214 7.84 11.70 0.26
CA MET A 214 7.79 10.28 -0.11
C MET A 214 8.46 9.38 0.95
N LEU A 215 9.54 9.85 1.58
CA LEU A 215 10.15 9.15 2.72
C LEU A 215 9.17 9.04 3.90
N ARG A 216 8.49 10.14 4.26
CA ARG A 216 7.47 10.10 5.32
C ARG A 216 6.30 9.16 4.98
N TRP A 217 5.87 9.15 3.72
CA TRP A 217 4.78 8.29 3.27
C TRP A 217 5.19 6.82 3.32
N HIS A 218 6.38 6.50 2.83
CA HIS A 218 6.93 5.15 2.88
C HIS A 218 7.06 4.63 4.33
N GLN A 219 7.54 5.49 5.27
CA GLN A 219 7.69 5.14 6.68
C GLN A 219 6.36 4.90 7.41
N LYS A 220 5.28 5.59 6.98
CA LYS A 220 3.96 5.47 7.59
C LYS A 220 3.11 4.35 7.02
N ASP A 221 3.38 3.94 5.80
CA ASP A 221 2.62 2.96 5.06
C ASP A 221 3.56 1.86 4.54
N ALA A 222 3.68 0.81 5.35
CA ALA A 222 4.54 -0.35 5.06
C ALA A 222 4.08 -1.10 3.81
N VAL A 223 4.98 -1.92 3.24
CA VAL A 223 4.63 -2.78 2.10
C VAL A 223 3.43 -3.66 2.43
N SER A 224 2.43 -3.61 1.58
CA SER A 224 1.17 -4.31 1.72
C SER A 224 1.15 -5.62 0.90
N GLU A 225 0.23 -6.54 1.26
CA GLU A 225 -0.03 -7.73 0.44
C GLU A 225 -0.39 -7.36 -1.01
N LYS A 226 -1.17 -6.28 -1.20
CA LYS A 226 -1.50 -5.74 -2.53
C LYS A 226 -0.26 -5.48 -3.36
N GLU A 227 0.74 -4.83 -2.78
CA GLU A 227 1.97 -4.49 -3.48
C GLU A 227 2.79 -5.74 -3.82
N ILE A 228 2.87 -6.71 -2.92
CA ILE A 228 3.58 -7.98 -3.15
C ILE A 228 2.94 -8.75 -4.30
N VAL A 229 1.63 -8.95 -4.24
CA VAL A 229 0.87 -9.62 -5.32
C VAL A 229 1.03 -8.86 -6.65
N ARG A 230 1.00 -7.53 -6.59
CA ARG A 230 1.21 -6.68 -7.75
C ARG A 230 2.62 -6.81 -8.31
N ASN A 231 3.62 -6.88 -7.45
CA ASN A 231 5.02 -7.03 -7.86
C ASN A 231 5.24 -8.31 -8.65
N ASP A 232 4.67 -9.41 -8.19
CA ASP A 232 4.73 -10.70 -8.86
C ASP A 232 3.97 -10.70 -10.19
N ALA A 233 2.76 -10.16 -10.21
CA ALA A 233 1.93 -10.08 -11.41
C ALA A 233 2.56 -9.20 -12.50
N VAL A 234 3.10 -8.03 -12.13
CA VAL A 234 3.81 -7.14 -13.07
C VAL A 234 5.09 -7.81 -13.58
N TYR A 235 5.83 -8.49 -12.71
CA TYR A 235 7.01 -9.25 -13.17
C TYR A 235 6.67 -10.32 -14.20
N ASN A 236 5.55 -11.03 -14.04
CA ASN A 236 5.13 -12.04 -14.98
C ASN A 236 4.90 -11.49 -16.40
N GLU A 237 4.47 -10.24 -16.52
CA GLU A 237 4.18 -9.58 -17.78
C GLU A 237 5.35 -8.69 -18.26
N GLN A 238 5.82 -7.79 -17.41
CA GLN A 238 6.80 -6.75 -17.76
C GLN A 238 8.25 -7.16 -17.54
N LYS A 239 8.49 -8.27 -16.80
CA LYS A 239 9.81 -8.86 -16.53
C LYS A 239 10.74 -7.98 -15.70
N ASN A 240 10.19 -7.04 -14.95
CA ASN A 240 10.93 -6.34 -13.91
C ASN A 240 10.08 -6.18 -12.65
N ARG A 241 10.75 -6.11 -11.51
CA ARG A 241 10.14 -5.99 -10.17
C ARG A 241 10.36 -4.58 -9.64
N ASN A 242 9.57 -4.16 -8.68
CA ASN A 242 9.87 -2.97 -7.90
C ASN A 242 10.75 -3.37 -6.70
N PRO A 243 12.05 -2.98 -6.68
CA PRO A 243 12.98 -3.39 -5.63
C PRO A 243 12.61 -2.82 -4.26
N PHE A 244 11.87 -1.71 -4.21
CA PHE A 244 11.43 -1.08 -2.96
C PHE A 244 10.19 -1.74 -2.34
N ILE A 245 9.63 -2.73 -3.02
CA ILE A 245 8.65 -3.68 -2.48
C ILE A 245 9.37 -4.95 -2.02
N ASP A 246 10.30 -5.47 -2.84
CA ASP A 246 11.07 -6.67 -2.51
C ASP A 246 12.00 -6.43 -1.30
N TYR A 247 12.61 -5.24 -1.23
CA TYR A 247 13.59 -4.84 -0.22
C TYR A 247 13.31 -3.39 0.22
N PRO A 248 12.33 -3.15 1.11
CA PRO A 248 11.93 -1.81 1.53
C PRO A 248 13.08 -0.97 2.10
N GLU A 249 14.07 -1.60 2.73
CA GLU A 249 15.27 -0.95 3.27
C GLU A 249 16.15 -0.30 2.20
N LEU A 250 16.00 -0.69 0.93
CA LEU A 250 16.69 -0.01 -0.18
C LEU A 250 16.31 1.48 -0.28
N VAL A 251 15.16 1.85 0.27
CA VAL A 251 14.77 3.27 0.34
C VAL A 251 15.76 4.05 1.19
N ASP A 252 16.11 3.57 2.38
CA ASP A 252 17.07 4.24 3.24
C ASP A 252 18.49 4.20 2.68
N LEU A 253 18.86 3.11 1.99
CA LEU A 253 20.19 2.93 1.38
C LEU A 253 20.43 3.81 0.14
N ILE A 254 19.36 4.38 -0.45
CA ILE A 254 19.47 5.22 -1.65
C ILE A 254 18.93 6.63 -1.40
N PHE A 255 17.79 6.75 -0.73
CA PHE A 255 17.02 7.99 -0.61
C PHE A 255 17.00 8.56 0.81
N GLY A 256 17.31 7.73 1.82
CA GLY A 256 17.30 8.08 3.24
C GLY A 256 18.68 8.46 3.77
N ASP A 257 18.93 8.09 5.01
CA ASP A 257 20.12 8.47 5.79
C ASP A 257 21.20 7.38 5.89
N ARG A 258 20.99 6.20 5.26
CA ARG A 258 21.90 5.05 5.27
C ARG A 258 22.62 4.85 3.93
N THR A 259 22.85 5.94 3.19
CA THR A 259 23.42 5.88 1.83
C THR A 259 24.86 5.40 1.75
N ASP A 260 25.57 5.33 2.86
CA ASP A 260 26.93 4.79 2.96
C ASP A 260 26.95 3.29 3.25
N GLU A 261 25.82 2.69 3.65
CA GLU A 261 25.72 1.28 3.97
C GLU A 261 25.51 0.44 2.71
N PRO A 262 26.22 -0.68 2.58
CA PRO A 262 26.08 -1.56 1.42
C PRO A 262 24.80 -2.40 1.51
N PHE A 263 24.15 -2.61 0.37
CA PHE A 263 23.05 -3.55 0.25
C PHE A 263 23.59 -4.98 0.30
N ASN A 264 23.19 -5.73 1.32
CA ASN A 264 23.56 -7.12 1.53
C ASN A 264 22.30 -7.92 1.94
N PRO A 265 21.44 -8.32 0.98
CA PRO A 265 20.34 -9.20 1.30
C PRO A 265 20.89 -10.53 1.80
N ASP A 266 20.38 -11.03 2.91
CA ASP A 266 20.79 -12.32 3.49
C ASP A 266 20.22 -13.53 2.73
N GLY A 267 19.57 -13.30 1.59
CA GLY A 267 18.93 -14.32 0.76
C GLY A 267 17.63 -14.87 1.35
N SER A 268 17.17 -14.34 2.47
CA SER A 268 15.85 -14.66 3.03
C SER A 268 14.77 -13.78 2.37
N GLU A 269 13.57 -14.32 2.24
CA GLU A 269 12.38 -13.50 1.93
C GLU A 269 12.18 -12.49 3.07
N HIS A 270 11.89 -11.23 2.76
CA HIS A 270 11.66 -10.22 3.80
C HIS A 270 10.49 -10.57 4.69
N PRO A 271 10.62 -10.28 5.99
CA PRO A 271 9.48 -10.30 6.89
C PRO A 271 8.50 -9.17 6.53
N TYR A 272 7.21 -9.48 6.48
CA TYR A 272 6.15 -8.52 6.26
C TYR A 272 4.84 -8.94 6.90
N LEU A 273 3.94 -7.94 7.14
CA LEU A 273 2.58 -8.19 7.57
C LEU A 273 1.65 -8.35 6.37
N ILE A 274 0.82 -9.39 6.42
CA ILE A 274 -0.28 -9.64 5.48
C ILE A 274 -1.55 -8.94 5.98
N SER A 275 -1.78 -8.98 7.30
CA SER A 275 -2.94 -8.39 7.96
C SER A 275 -2.56 -7.86 9.35
N PRO A 276 -3.12 -6.70 9.76
CA PRO A 276 -3.97 -5.79 9.00
C PRO A 276 -3.15 -4.95 7.99
N LEU A 277 -3.82 -4.39 6.98
CA LEU A 277 -3.17 -3.47 6.04
C LEU A 277 -2.92 -2.12 6.73
N SER A 278 -1.72 -1.55 6.51
CA SER A 278 -1.37 -0.23 7.03
C SER A 278 -2.33 0.84 6.50
N GLY A 279 -2.66 1.85 7.33
CA GLY A 279 -3.60 2.92 6.98
C GLY A 279 -5.07 2.50 6.93
N SER A 280 -5.40 1.22 7.10
CA SER A 280 -6.79 0.74 7.09
C SER A 280 -7.57 1.17 8.34
N THR A 281 -8.90 1.16 8.24
CA THR A 281 -9.81 1.40 9.36
C THR A 281 -10.56 0.12 9.71
N ILE A 282 -10.54 -0.27 10.99
CA ILE A 282 -11.21 -1.46 11.50
C ILE A 282 -12.33 -1.03 12.44
N ASN A 283 -13.55 -1.35 12.08
CA ASN A 283 -14.71 -1.07 12.91
C ASN A 283 -14.88 -2.18 13.98
N ILE A 284 -14.77 -1.80 15.25
CA ILE A 284 -14.95 -2.72 16.38
C ILE A 284 -16.42 -2.98 16.64
N GLY A 285 -17.29 -2.00 16.40
CA GLY A 285 -18.73 -2.17 16.50
C GLY A 285 -19.45 -0.98 17.10
N THR A 286 -20.77 -1.14 17.21
CA THR A 286 -21.66 -0.17 17.87
C THR A 286 -22.19 -0.79 19.16
N THR A 287 -22.18 -0.03 20.25
CA THR A 287 -22.70 -0.48 21.55
C THR A 287 -23.39 0.65 22.30
N LEU A 288 -24.11 0.34 23.36
CA LEU A 288 -24.57 1.35 24.32
C LEU A 288 -23.38 1.89 25.11
N PHE A 289 -23.41 3.19 25.48
CA PHE A 289 -22.38 3.71 26.36
C PHE A 289 -22.34 2.94 27.70
N ASN A 290 -21.16 2.79 28.28
CA ASN A 290 -20.85 1.94 29.43
C ASN A 290 -21.10 0.41 29.19
N HIS A 291 -21.30 -0.01 27.93
CA HIS A 291 -21.31 -1.42 27.55
C HIS A 291 -20.18 -1.70 26.58
N SER A 292 -19.61 -2.90 26.67
CA SER A 292 -18.52 -3.28 25.76
C SER A 292 -19.03 -3.97 24.50
N VAL A 293 -18.28 -3.80 23.41
CA VAL A 293 -18.36 -4.63 22.21
C VAL A 293 -16.95 -5.02 21.80
N SER A 294 -16.80 -6.22 21.25
CA SER A 294 -15.50 -6.74 20.84
C SER A 294 -15.54 -7.22 19.40
N ASN A 295 -14.42 -7.12 18.73
CA ASN A 295 -14.19 -7.69 17.40
C ASN A 295 -12.79 -8.30 17.35
N ASN A 296 -12.59 -9.28 16.49
CA ASN A 296 -11.29 -9.92 16.30
C ASN A 296 -10.56 -9.28 15.11
N ILE A 297 -9.28 -9.03 15.29
CA ILE A 297 -8.37 -8.57 14.25
C ILE A 297 -7.39 -9.69 13.99
N LEU A 298 -7.24 -10.08 12.71
CA LEU A 298 -6.21 -11.03 12.30
C LEU A 298 -4.86 -10.29 12.23
N ILE A 299 -3.90 -10.76 13.02
CA ILE A 299 -2.49 -10.40 12.87
C ILE A 299 -1.82 -11.55 12.13
N GLN A 300 -1.41 -11.32 10.91
CA GLN A 300 -0.76 -12.32 10.08
C GLN A 300 0.41 -11.70 9.32
N GLY A 301 1.51 -12.41 9.29
CA GLY A 301 2.71 -12.03 8.55
C GLY A 301 3.35 -13.23 7.89
N LYS A 302 4.47 -13.00 7.25
CA LYS A 302 5.32 -14.02 6.65
C LYS A 302 6.78 -13.74 6.98
N ASN A 303 7.56 -14.79 7.22
CA ASN A 303 8.99 -14.73 7.53
C ASN A 303 9.31 -13.90 8.79
N ILE A 304 8.35 -13.76 9.69
CA ILE A 304 8.56 -13.09 10.98
C ILE A 304 9.37 -14.02 11.89
N GLU A 305 10.49 -13.55 12.37
CA GLU A 305 11.42 -14.31 13.24
C GLU A 305 11.36 -13.84 14.70
N ASN A 306 10.95 -12.58 14.93
CA ASN A 306 10.87 -11.98 16.24
C ASN A 306 9.43 -11.59 16.58
N ASP A 307 9.11 -11.59 17.88
CA ASP A 307 7.79 -11.18 18.37
C ASP A 307 7.50 -9.73 17.98
N LEU A 308 6.23 -9.44 17.69
CA LEU A 308 5.74 -8.10 17.42
C LEU A 308 5.00 -7.52 18.61
N THR A 309 5.14 -6.21 18.80
CA THR A 309 4.48 -5.44 19.84
C THR A 309 3.29 -4.68 19.26
N LEU A 310 2.16 -4.74 19.96
CA LEU A 310 0.92 -4.03 19.65
C LEU A 310 0.72 -2.91 20.67
N THR A 311 0.56 -1.67 20.19
CA THR A 311 0.33 -0.51 21.05
C THR A 311 -0.88 0.28 20.60
N LEU A 312 -1.66 0.78 21.55
CA LEU A 312 -2.76 1.69 21.31
C LEU A 312 -2.36 3.12 21.62
N SER A 313 -2.74 4.05 20.75
CA SER A 313 -2.49 5.49 20.91
C SER A 313 -3.65 6.32 20.37
N GLY A 314 -3.62 7.62 20.60
CA GLY A 314 -4.68 8.56 20.22
C GLY A 314 -5.56 8.97 21.39
N THR A 315 -6.44 9.96 21.17
CA THR A 315 -7.25 10.60 22.23
C THR A 315 -8.15 9.59 22.94
N ASP A 316 -8.73 8.65 22.19
CA ASP A 316 -9.69 7.69 22.73
C ASP A 316 -9.06 6.31 22.99
N ALA A 317 -7.73 6.19 22.98
CA ALA A 317 -7.03 4.92 23.10
C ALA A 317 -7.41 4.16 24.39
N THR A 318 -7.72 4.86 25.48
CA THR A 318 -8.12 4.26 26.77
C THR A 318 -9.48 3.57 26.72
N LEU A 319 -10.30 3.85 25.71
CA LEU A 319 -11.59 3.21 25.51
C LEU A 319 -11.45 1.85 24.76
N PHE A 320 -10.26 1.53 24.28
CA PHE A 320 -9.95 0.30 23.59
C PHE A 320 -8.97 -0.54 24.40
N SER A 321 -9.10 -1.84 24.33
CA SER A 321 -8.15 -2.79 24.93
C SER A 321 -7.90 -3.97 24.01
N LEU A 322 -6.71 -4.57 24.13
CA LEU A 322 -6.29 -5.73 23.35
C LEU A 322 -6.20 -6.95 24.26
N SER A 323 -6.55 -8.14 23.74
CA SER A 323 -6.36 -9.40 24.47
C SER A 323 -4.88 -9.71 24.74
N GLU A 324 -4.01 -9.27 23.84
CA GLU A 324 -2.54 -9.44 23.92
C GLU A 324 -1.85 -8.19 23.34
N THR A 325 -0.70 -7.83 23.91
CA THR A 325 0.12 -6.69 23.43
C THR A 325 1.44 -7.13 22.82
N ILE A 326 1.78 -8.42 22.94
CA ILE A 326 2.94 -9.06 22.29
C ILE A 326 2.40 -10.33 21.61
N VAL A 327 2.74 -10.50 20.34
CA VAL A 327 2.35 -11.67 19.55
C VAL A 327 3.62 -12.37 19.08
N SER A 328 3.70 -13.69 19.33
CA SER A 328 4.89 -14.46 18.97
C SER A 328 5.06 -14.58 17.45
N ALA A 329 6.31 -14.70 17.02
CA ALA A 329 6.64 -14.88 15.60
C ALA A 329 5.89 -16.08 14.98
N SER A 330 5.79 -17.21 15.69
CA SER A 330 5.05 -18.38 15.20
C SER A 330 3.57 -18.10 15.02
N ASP A 331 2.94 -17.44 16.01
CA ASP A 331 1.51 -17.10 15.94
C ASP A 331 1.21 -16.15 14.77
N ILE A 332 2.13 -15.21 14.49
CA ILE A 332 1.97 -14.27 13.40
C ILE A 332 2.07 -14.96 12.04
N ASN A 333 3.04 -15.85 11.87
CA ASN A 333 3.20 -16.60 10.61
C ASN A 333 2.04 -17.55 10.34
N ASP A 334 1.42 -18.08 11.39
CA ASP A 334 0.23 -18.95 11.33
C ASP A 334 -1.09 -18.15 11.22
N GLY A 335 -1.07 -16.89 11.62
CA GLY A 335 -2.25 -16.01 11.68
C GLY A 335 -2.96 -16.05 13.02
N LYS A 336 -2.73 -15.03 13.86
CA LYS A 336 -3.31 -14.88 15.21
C LYS A 336 -4.48 -13.92 15.24
N GLN A 337 -5.59 -14.37 15.82
CA GLN A 337 -6.72 -13.50 16.13
C GLN A 337 -6.49 -12.77 17.46
N ILE A 338 -6.48 -11.45 17.43
CA ILE A 338 -6.42 -10.58 18.61
C ILE A 338 -7.80 -9.97 18.84
N THR A 339 -8.34 -10.17 20.03
CA THR A 339 -9.62 -9.55 20.40
C THR A 339 -9.37 -8.11 20.80
N VAL A 340 -10.05 -7.17 20.13
CA VAL A 340 -10.12 -5.77 20.51
C VAL A 340 -11.47 -5.52 21.17
N THR A 341 -11.47 -4.98 22.37
CA THR A 341 -12.67 -4.60 23.11
C THR A 341 -12.77 -3.08 23.17
N TYR A 342 -13.93 -2.57 22.80
CA TYR A 342 -14.28 -1.15 22.91
C TYR A 342 -15.30 -0.98 24.03
N LEU A 343 -14.98 -0.11 25.01
CA LEU A 343 -15.83 0.23 26.15
C LEU A 343 -15.96 1.75 26.25
N PRO A 344 -16.96 2.36 25.61
CA PRO A 344 -17.14 3.81 25.62
C PRO A 344 -17.73 4.32 26.94
N THR A 345 -17.33 5.52 27.35
CA THR A 345 -17.85 6.24 28.52
C THR A 345 -18.86 7.33 28.17
N GLU A 346 -18.95 7.69 26.88
CA GLU A 346 -19.85 8.73 26.37
C GLU A 346 -20.41 8.31 25.00
N VAL A 347 -21.56 8.90 24.62
CA VAL A 347 -22.16 8.69 23.30
C VAL A 347 -21.33 9.41 22.23
N GLY A 348 -21.07 8.72 21.11
CA GLY A 348 -20.32 9.29 19.99
C GLY A 348 -19.50 8.30 19.21
N LEU A 349 -18.71 8.80 18.28
CA LEU A 349 -17.73 8.04 17.52
C LEU A 349 -16.36 8.23 18.16
N ASN A 350 -15.69 7.13 18.48
CA ASN A 350 -14.36 7.13 19.08
C ASN A 350 -13.36 6.43 18.17
N ASN A 351 -12.12 6.91 18.17
CA ASN A 351 -11.05 6.38 17.35
C ASN A 351 -9.75 6.20 18.15
N ALA A 352 -9.06 5.11 17.87
CA ALA A 352 -7.71 4.87 18.36
C ALA A 352 -6.81 4.41 17.22
N THR A 353 -5.50 4.56 17.37
CA THR A 353 -4.51 4.00 16.46
C THR A 353 -3.91 2.75 17.10
N LEU A 354 -4.02 1.61 16.42
CA LEU A 354 -3.25 0.41 16.74
C LEU A 354 -1.96 0.46 15.92
N THR A 355 -0.82 0.41 16.60
CA THR A 355 0.51 0.32 15.99
C THR A 355 1.08 -1.06 16.25
N ILE A 356 1.52 -1.72 15.17
CA ILE A 356 2.20 -3.01 15.19
C ILE A 356 3.66 -2.76 14.80
N SER A 357 4.60 -3.14 15.66
CA SER A 357 6.02 -2.88 15.47
C SER A 357 6.89 -4.04 15.97
N GLY A 358 8.09 -4.16 15.41
CA GLY A 358 9.09 -5.15 15.79
C GLY A 358 10.33 -5.06 14.92
N LYS A 359 11.37 -5.83 15.29
CA LYS A 359 12.68 -5.78 14.59
C LYS A 359 12.60 -6.20 13.12
N ASP A 360 11.66 -7.11 12.80
CA ASP A 360 11.55 -7.68 11.48
C ASP A 360 10.79 -6.78 10.50
N LEU A 361 10.09 -5.78 11.02
CA LEU A 361 9.36 -4.84 10.18
C LEU A 361 10.24 -3.62 9.93
N ALA A 362 10.51 -3.33 8.67
CA ALA A 362 11.23 -2.12 8.26
C ALA A 362 10.54 -0.86 8.81
N TYR A 363 9.20 -0.89 8.85
CA TYR A 363 8.37 0.19 9.42
C TYR A 363 7.20 -0.40 10.20
N SER A 364 6.72 0.35 11.20
CA SER A 364 5.53 -0.04 11.95
C SER A 364 4.27 0.07 11.10
N THR A 365 3.36 -0.91 11.22
CA THR A 365 2.02 -0.86 10.62
C THR A 365 1.08 -0.12 11.56
N GLN A 366 0.32 0.84 11.03
CA GLN A 366 -0.66 1.61 11.79
C GLN A 366 -2.05 1.45 11.18
N VAL A 367 -3.03 1.13 12.01
CA VAL A 367 -4.44 1.05 11.62
C VAL A 367 -5.32 1.85 12.55
N THR A 368 -6.40 2.41 12.03
CA THR A 368 -7.39 3.13 12.83
C THR A 368 -8.44 2.16 13.34
N LEU A 369 -8.63 2.10 14.65
CA LEU A 369 -9.76 1.40 15.27
C LEU A 369 -10.90 2.39 15.45
N THR A 370 -12.13 2.00 15.09
CA THR A 370 -13.32 2.82 15.33
C THR A 370 -14.35 2.07 16.13
N GLY A 371 -15.00 2.77 17.06
CA GLY A 371 -16.14 2.27 17.82
C GLY A 371 -17.21 3.35 17.92
N LYS A 372 -18.49 2.97 17.89
CA LYS A 372 -19.60 3.90 18.02
C LYS A 372 -20.41 3.59 19.29
N ALA A 373 -20.57 4.61 20.15
CA ALA A 373 -21.45 4.54 21.29
C ALA A 373 -22.80 5.22 20.99
N ILE A 374 -23.89 4.59 21.37
CA ILE A 374 -25.26 5.13 21.22
C ILE A 374 -25.96 5.21 22.58
N ASP A 375 -26.94 6.10 22.66
CA ASP A 375 -27.88 6.14 23.77
C ASP A 375 -28.98 5.09 23.58
N GLY A 376 -29.32 4.36 24.62
CA GLY A 376 -30.35 3.33 24.59
C GLY A 376 -31.78 3.85 24.33
N PHE A 377 -31.96 5.15 24.23
CA PHE A 377 -33.27 5.80 23.97
C PHE A 377 -33.42 6.25 22.50
N ALA A 378 -32.45 6.03 21.65
CA ALA A 378 -32.53 6.33 20.20
C ALA A 378 -32.93 5.05 19.44
N ALA A 379 -34.23 4.74 19.46
CA ALA A 379 -34.85 3.75 18.57
C ALA A 379 -35.73 4.46 17.53
#